data_28aabb102cc1988774ec4935d406a713
#
_entry.id   28aabb102cc1988774ec4935d406a713
#
_cell.length_a   1.000
_cell.length_b   1.000
_cell.length_c   1.000
_cell.angle_alpha   90.00
_cell.angle_beta   90.00
_cell.angle_gamma   90.00
#
_symmetry.space_group_name_H-M   'P 1'
#
loop_
_entity.id
_entity.type
_entity.pdbx_description
1 polymer ?
#
loop_
_entity_poly.entity_id
_entity_poly.type
_entity_poly.pdbx_seq_one_letter_code
_entity_poly.pdbx_strand_id
1 'polypeptide(L)'
;IYESWGDLMTTPTSYDPKDDFFNTGTNFINSLTLTTGNKNNQTFASISSTNSKGIVPNNEYDRLNFTIRNTSTFLNDKLQLDLGASYVKQTDQNMVSQGQYWNPVMAAYLFPRGESWDAIRIFERENSARNISEQYWPISEGTYASQNPYWTAYRNVAPSEKSRYMFNVGLTYKIFDWLNVAARYRM
;
A
#
# COMPACT_ATOMS: atom_id res chain seq x y z
N ILE A 1 -12.78 30.22 3.21
CA ILE A 1 -13.36 30.97 2.08
C ILE A 1 -12.62 30.55 0.83
N TYR A 2 -13.23 29.71 0.03
CA TYR A 2 -12.59 29.12 -1.17
C TYR A 2 -13.09 29.78 -2.48
N GLU A 3 -13.91 30.81 -2.37
CA GLU A 3 -14.64 31.39 -3.50
C GLU A 3 -14.25 32.82 -3.83
N SER A 4 -13.32 33.42 -3.10
CA SER A 4 -12.79 34.74 -3.40
C SER A 4 -11.28 34.81 -3.25
N TRP A 5 -10.64 35.67 -4.03
CA TRP A 5 -9.20 35.87 -3.95
C TRP A 5 -8.77 36.74 -2.76
N GLY A 6 -9.73 37.38 -2.07
CA GLY A 6 -9.44 38.28 -0.98
C GLY A 6 -8.60 39.50 -1.37
N ASP A 7 -8.12 40.22 -0.37
CA ASP A 7 -7.19 41.33 -0.55
C ASP A 7 -5.76 40.83 -0.81
N LEU A 8 -4.93 41.75 -1.37
CA LEU A 8 -3.53 41.42 -1.67
C LEU A 8 -2.78 41.10 -0.36
N MET A 9 -2.13 39.93 -0.30
CA MET A 9 -1.34 39.55 0.87
C MET A 9 -0.13 40.44 1.06
N THR A 10 0.05 41.00 2.25
CA THR A 10 1.22 41.79 2.61
C THR A 10 2.45 40.96 2.92
N THR A 11 2.26 39.74 3.40
CA THR A 11 3.33 38.79 3.72
C THR A 11 2.94 37.39 3.22
N PRO A 12 3.07 37.13 1.91
CA PRO A 12 2.78 35.82 1.37
C PRO A 12 3.79 34.77 1.87
N THR A 13 3.31 33.60 2.26
CA THR A 13 4.20 32.49 2.61
C THR A 13 4.78 31.85 1.36
N SER A 14 6.02 31.42 1.44
CA SER A 14 6.73 30.68 0.36
C SER A 14 6.42 29.18 0.33
N TYR A 15 5.38 28.75 1.05
CA TYR A 15 5.01 27.35 1.13
C TYR A 15 4.69 26.73 -0.23
N ASP A 16 5.31 25.59 -0.51
CA ASP A 16 4.99 24.70 -1.63
C ASP A 16 4.72 23.28 -1.12
N PRO A 17 3.51 22.73 -1.33
CA PRO A 17 3.20 21.37 -0.90
C PRO A 17 4.20 20.32 -1.36
N LYS A 18 4.74 20.50 -2.54
CA LYS A 18 5.69 19.57 -3.14
C LYS A 18 6.97 19.46 -2.31
N ASP A 19 7.47 20.59 -1.82
CA ASP A 19 8.76 20.65 -1.13
C ASP A 19 8.60 20.60 0.39
N ASP A 20 7.47 21.08 0.91
CA ASP A 20 7.24 21.24 2.35
C ASP A 20 6.46 20.11 3.01
N PHE A 21 5.62 19.39 2.25
CA PHE A 21 4.78 18.32 2.80
C PHE A 21 5.23 16.94 2.35
N PHE A 22 5.54 16.76 1.07
CA PHE A 22 5.85 15.44 0.54
C PHE A 22 7.29 15.01 0.83
N ASN A 23 7.44 13.72 1.09
CA ASN A 23 8.74 13.06 1.21
C ASN A 23 9.17 12.45 -0.12
N THR A 24 10.44 12.12 -0.24
CA THR A 24 10.90 11.27 -1.33
C THR A 24 10.40 9.84 -1.11
N GLY A 25 9.56 9.35 -2.03
CA GLY A 25 9.12 7.96 -2.02
C GLY A 25 10.25 7.01 -2.39
N THR A 26 10.27 5.84 -1.77
CA THR A 26 11.24 4.78 -2.07
C THR A 26 10.53 3.45 -2.29
N ASN A 27 11.07 2.63 -3.18
CA ASN A 27 10.55 1.28 -3.42
C ASN A 27 11.72 0.32 -3.63
N PHE A 28 11.86 -0.66 -2.72
CA PHE A 28 12.87 -1.70 -2.79
C PHE A 28 12.19 -3.04 -3.04
N ILE A 29 12.56 -3.68 -4.15
CA ILE A 29 12.05 -5.00 -4.52
C ILE A 29 13.23 -5.95 -4.62
N ASN A 30 13.22 -7.00 -3.82
CA ASN A 30 14.21 -8.06 -3.84
C ASN A 30 13.52 -9.38 -4.14
N SER A 31 14.13 -10.20 -4.99
CA SER A 31 13.60 -11.52 -5.29
C SER A 31 14.71 -12.54 -5.48
N LEU A 32 14.46 -13.75 -4.99
CA LEU A 32 15.29 -14.91 -5.21
C LEU A 32 14.43 -16.02 -5.80
N THR A 33 14.91 -16.62 -6.87
CA THR A 33 14.21 -17.71 -7.57
C THR A 33 15.16 -18.89 -7.75
N LEU A 34 14.65 -20.07 -7.44
CA LEU A 34 15.34 -21.34 -7.65
C LEU A 34 14.48 -22.21 -8.56
N THR A 35 15.08 -22.73 -9.62
CA THR A 35 14.48 -23.76 -10.46
C THR A 35 15.41 -24.96 -10.52
N THR A 36 14.91 -26.13 -10.22
CA THR A 36 15.65 -27.38 -10.26
C THR A 36 14.79 -28.51 -10.78
N GLY A 37 15.38 -29.51 -11.36
CA GLY A 37 14.63 -30.67 -11.81
C GLY A 37 15.31 -31.45 -12.91
N ASN A 38 14.57 -32.43 -13.41
CA ASN A 38 14.92 -33.26 -14.54
C ASN A 38 13.71 -33.35 -15.51
N LYS A 39 13.80 -34.22 -16.51
CA LYS A 39 12.74 -34.43 -17.52
C LYS A 39 11.35 -34.70 -16.88
N ASN A 40 11.33 -35.44 -15.76
CA ASN A 40 10.09 -35.97 -15.19
C ASN A 40 9.66 -35.23 -13.90
N ASN A 41 10.50 -34.36 -13.36
CA ASN A 41 10.18 -33.61 -12.17
C ASN A 41 10.84 -32.22 -12.23
N GLN A 42 10.06 -31.17 -12.11
CA GLN A 42 10.54 -29.80 -12.09
C GLN A 42 9.97 -29.07 -10.88
N THR A 43 10.84 -28.45 -10.13
CA THR A 43 10.49 -27.66 -8.96
C THR A 43 10.94 -26.23 -9.15
N PHE A 44 10.03 -25.31 -8.91
CA PHE A 44 10.24 -23.88 -8.86
C PHE A 44 9.94 -23.39 -7.45
N ALA A 45 10.83 -22.59 -6.88
CA ALA A 45 10.63 -21.89 -5.64
C ALA A 45 11.05 -20.43 -5.79
N SER A 46 10.28 -19.51 -5.25
CA SER A 46 10.65 -18.09 -5.19
C SER A 46 10.22 -17.44 -3.89
N ILE A 47 11.04 -16.49 -3.46
CA ILE A 47 10.72 -15.55 -2.39
C ILE A 47 10.95 -14.15 -2.92
N SER A 48 10.02 -13.24 -2.66
CA SER A 48 10.19 -11.83 -2.98
C SER A 48 9.70 -10.95 -1.84
N SER A 49 10.42 -9.85 -1.64
CA SER A 49 10.11 -8.82 -0.66
C SER A 49 9.97 -7.48 -1.38
N THR A 50 8.91 -6.75 -1.07
CA THR A 50 8.69 -5.38 -1.49
C THR A 50 8.58 -4.52 -0.25
N ASN A 51 9.40 -3.48 -0.16
CA ASN A 51 9.36 -2.49 0.92
C ASN A 51 9.25 -1.11 0.28
N SER A 52 8.16 -0.41 0.53
CA SER A 52 7.87 0.87 -0.09
C SER A 52 7.51 1.91 0.96
N LYS A 53 8.05 3.11 0.80
CA LYS A 53 7.62 4.32 1.50
C LYS A 53 7.00 5.26 0.49
N GLY A 54 5.80 5.72 0.78
CA GLY A 54 5.08 6.65 -0.08
C GLY A 54 5.62 8.07 0.05
N ILE A 55 5.14 8.95 -0.83
CA ILE A 55 5.48 10.38 -0.78
C ILE A 55 4.74 11.10 0.35
N VAL A 56 3.58 10.62 0.77
CA VAL A 56 2.85 11.17 1.92
C VAL A 56 3.54 10.71 3.20
N PRO A 57 3.75 11.60 4.19
CA PRO A 57 4.35 11.21 5.45
C PRO A 57 3.64 10.01 6.11
N ASN A 58 4.45 9.11 6.70
CA ASN A 58 3.97 7.91 7.39
C ASN A 58 3.16 6.92 6.54
N ASN A 59 3.32 6.96 5.20
CA ASN A 59 2.73 6.00 4.29
C ASN A 59 3.73 4.89 3.96
N GLU A 60 3.42 3.65 4.32
CA GLU A 60 4.29 2.49 4.16
C GLU A 60 3.52 1.30 3.58
N TYR A 61 4.24 0.51 2.78
CA TYR A 61 3.73 -0.73 2.21
C TYR A 61 4.83 -1.79 2.20
N ASP A 62 4.56 -2.90 2.86
CA ASP A 62 5.43 -4.06 2.89
C ASP A 62 4.72 -5.29 2.37
N ARG A 63 5.40 -6.08 1.55
CA ARG A 63 4.87 -7.34 1.04
C ARG A 63 5.95 -8.40 0.99
N LEU A 64 5.68 -9.54 1.60
CA LEU A 64 6.45 -10.76 1.45
C LEU A 64 5.63 -11.76 0.64
N ASN A 65 6.25 -12.34 -0.38
CA ASN A 65 5.62 -13.31 -1.23
C ASN A 65 6.52 -14.56 -1.32
N PHE A 66 5.95 -15.72 -1.02
CA PHE A 66 6.59 -17.01 -1.19
C PHE A 66 5.78 -17.86 -2.14
N THR A 67 6.43 -18.53 -3.09
CA THR A 67 5.78 -19.43 -4.03
C THR A 67 6.62 -20.67 -4.23
N ILE A 68 5.98 -21.83 -4.20
CA ILE A 68 6.56 -23.10 -4.61
C ILE A 68 5.63 -23.79 -5.60
N ARG A 69 6.19 -24.37 -6.64
CA ARG A 69 5.48 -25.16 -7.62
C ARG A 69 6.28 -26.39 -7.96
N ASN A 70 5.60 -27.50 -8.15
CA ASN A 70 6.20 -28.72 -8.64
C ASN A 70 5.33 -29.31 -9.74
N THR A 71 5.96 -29.69 -10.86
CA THR A 71 5.36 -30.45 -11.94
C THR A 71 6.06 -31.78 -12.02
N SER A 72 5.32 -32.86 -11.87
CA SER A 72 5.84 -34.25 -11.92
C SER A 72 5.10 -35.06 -12.98
N THR A 73 5.84 -35.80 -13.72
CA THR A 73 5.32 -36.68 -14.81
C THR A 73 5.59 -38.10 -14.49
N PHE A 74 4.59 -38.96 -14.64
CA PHE A 74 4.60 -40.38 -14.31
C PHE A 74 4.06 -41.22 -15.47
N LEU A 75 4.17 -42.53 -15.37
CA LEU A 75 3.59 -43.51 -16.28
C LEU A 75 4.00 -43.27 -17.75
N ASN A 76 5.30 -43.06 -18.00
CA ASN A 76 5.83 -42.79 -19.34
C ASN A 76 5.14 -41.57 -19.98
N ASP A 77 5.14 -40.46 -19.27
CA ASP A 77 4.60 -39.18 -19.69
C ASP A 77 3.06 -39.14 -19.87
N LYS A 78 2.34 -40.18 -19.36
CA LYS A 78 0.88 -40.19 -19.45
C LYS A 78 0.17 -39.50 -18.32
N LEU A 79 0.79 -39.36 -17.14
CA LEU A 79 0.19 -38.72 -15.97
C LEU A 79 1.07 -37.55 -15.56
N GLN A 80 0.50 -36.35 -15.54
CA GLN A 80 1.13 -35.13 -15.02
C GLN A 80 0.41 -34.66 -13.76
N LEU A 81 1.19 -34.40 -12.72
CA LEU A 81 0.74 -33.81 -11.46
C LEU A 81 1.38 -32.44 -11.31
N ASP A 82 0.56 -31.41 -11.15
CA ASP A 82 0.96 -30.03 -10.89
C ASP A 82 0.54 -29.66 -9.48
N LEU A 83 1.51 -29.33 -8.63
CA LEU A 83 1.31 -28.86 -7.28
C LEU A 83 1.80 -27.42 -7.15
N GLY A 84 1.07 -26.60 -6.43
CA GLY A 84 1.50 -25.24 -6.14
C GLY A 84 1.00 -24.76 -4.81
N ALA A 85 1.85 -24.04 -4.12
CA ALA A 85 1.50 -23.31 -2.91
C ALA A 85 2.11 -21.93 -2.97
N SER A 86 1.37 -20.92 -2.51
CA SER A 86 1.90 -19.58 -2.31
C SER A 86 1.36 -18.95 -1.04
N TYR A 87 2.19 -18.15 -0.43
CA TYR A 87 1.88 -17.35 0.74
C TYR A 87 2.22 -15.90 0.47
N VAL A 88 1.31 -15.00 0.77
CA VAL A 88 1.51 -13.56 0.68
C VAL A 88 1.16 -12.95 2.02
N LYS A 89 2.12 -12.25 2.62
CA LYS A 89 1.89 -11.35 3.74
C LYS A 89 2.06 -9.92 3.23
N GLN A 90 1.07 -9.09 3.48
CA GLN A 90 1.06 -7.68 3.10
C GLN A 90 0.68 -6.85 4.31
N THR A 91 1.44 -5.79 4.54
CA THR A 91 1.14 -4.77 5.54
C THR A 91 1.11 -3.43 4.83
N ASP A 92 0.05 -2.69 5.01
CA ASP A 92 -0.08 -1.34 4.50
C ASP A 92 -0.44 -0.40 5.67
N GLN A 93 0.17 0.78 5.67
CA GLN A 93 -0.08 1.83 6.63
C GLN A 93 -0.43 3.13 5.91
N ASN A 94 -1.51 3.76 6.34
CA ASN A 94 -1.95 5.08 5.86
C ASN A 94 -2.05 5.20 4.34
N MET A 95 -2.61 4.21 3.68
CA MET A 95 -2.96 4.35 2.26
C MET A 95 -3.88 5.56 2.12
N VAL A 96 -3.51 6.47 1.22
CA VAL A 96 -4.20 7.74 1.04
C VAL A 96 -5.68 7.52 0.75
N SER A 97 -6.54 8.05 1.63
CA SER A 97 -7.97 8.00 1.47
C SER A 97 -8.41 8.91 0.32
N GLN A 98 -9.42 8.48 -0.41
CA GLN A 98 -10.10 9.34 -1.38
C GLN A 98 -11.13 10.22 -0.67
N GLY A 99 -11.42 11.39 -1.27
CA GLY A 99 -12.36 12.35 -0.71
C GLY A 99 -11.66 13.48 0.04
N GLN A 100 -12.44 14.32 0.69
CA GLN A 100 -12.01 15.61 1.19
C GLN A 100 -11.48 15.57 2.63
N TYR A 101 -12.20 14.85 3.50
CA TYR A 101 -11.97 14.92 4.95
C TYR A 101 -10.65 14.27 5.41
N TRP A 102 -10.32 13.13 4.84
CA TRP A 102 -9.22 12.28 5.28
C TRP A 102 -8.06 12.23 4.27
N ASN A 103 -8.09 13.13 3.28
CA ASN A 103 -7.06 13.19 2.25
C ASN A 103 -6.02 14.27 2.58
N PRO A 104 -4.84 13.89 3.10
CA PRO A 104 -3.81 14.86 3.47
C PRO A 104 -3.26 15.62 2.26
N VAL A 105 -3.33 15.03 1.07
CA VAL A 105 -2.87 15.66 -0.19
C VAL A 105 -3.76 16.86 -0.52
N MET A 106 -5.08 16.68 -0.46
CA MET A 106 -6.01 17.78 -0.68
C MET A 106 -5.84 18.88 0.37
N ALA A 107 -5.71 18.51 1.64
CA ALA A 107 -5.51 19.47 2.73
C ALA A 107 -4.24 20.30 2.52
N ALA A 108 -3.15 19.67 2.07
CA ALA A 108 -1.90 20.35 1.77
C ALA A 108 -2.01 21.35 0.61
N TYR A 109 -2.68 20.97 -0.48
CA TYR A 109 -2.84 21.86 -1.65
C TYR A 109 -3.87 22.97 -1.43
N LEU A 110 -4.89 22.74 -0.63
CA LEU A 110 -5.93 23.72 -0.31
C LEU A 110 -5.55 24.64 0.85
N PHE A 111 -4.39 24.45 1.47
CA PHE A 111 -3.95 25.29 2.59
C PHE A 111 -3.78 26.74 2.14
N PRO A 112 -4.38 27.71 2.88
CA PRO A 112 -4.34 29.12 2.51
C PRO A 112 -2.93 29.70 2.56
N ARG A 113 -2.55 30.43 1.53
CA ARG A 113 -1.22 31.06 1.41
C ARG A 113 -0.96 32.19 2.43
N GLY A 114 -2.01 32.67 3.07
CA GLY A 114 -1.90 33.68 4.14
C GLY A 114 -1.61 33.08 5.52
N GLU A 115 -1.65 31.78 5.67
CA GLU A 115 -1.42 31.07 6.91
C GLU A 115 -0.02 30.47 6.99
N SER A 116 0.48 30.28 8.23
CA SER A 116 1.80 29.73 8.45
C SER A 116 1.82 28.21 8.35
N TRP A 117 2.51 27.68 7.35
CA TRP A 117 2.74 26.24 7.22
C TRP A 117 3.53 25.65 8.39
N ASP A 118 4.51 26.39 8.92
CA ASP A 118 5.32 25.93 10.04
C ASP A 118 4.46 25.78 11.32
N ALA A 119 3.43 26.61 11.47
CA ALA A 119 2.52 26.48 12.60
C ALA A 119 1.71 25.18 12.57
N ILE A 120 1.34 24.68 11.38
CA ILE A 120 0.57 23.42 11.27
C ILE A 120 1.45 22.17 11.33
N ARG A 121 2.77 22.29 11.21
CA ARG A 121 3.69 21.18 11.51
C ARG A 121 3.60 20.78 12.98
N ILE A 122 3.27 21.72 13.88
CA ILE A 122 2.89 21.42 15.26
C ILE A 122 1.41 21.06 15.27
N PHE A 123 1.11 19.91 14.71
CA PHE A 123 -0.25 19.46 14.40
C PHE A 123 -1.07 19.07 15.63
N GLU A 124 -0.43 18.96 16.79
CA GLU A 124 -1.02 18.51 18.05
C GLU A 124 -0.75 19.52 19.15
N ARG A 125 -1.78 19.92 19.87
CA ARG A 125 -1.70 20.83 21.00
C ARG A 125 -2.48 20.28 22.19
N GLU A 126 -1.93 20.46 23.38
CA GLU A 126 -2.60 20.06 24.60
C GLU A 126 -3.78 21.01 24.91
N ASN A 127 -4.94 20.40 25.10
CA ASN A 127 -6.10 21.07 25.70
C ASN A 127 -6.11 20.71 27.18
N SER A 128 -5.55 21.60 28.03
CA SER A 128 -5.43 21.39 29.47
C SER A 128 -6.79 21.33 30.19
N ALA A 129 -7.82 21.95 29.64
CA ALA A 129 -9.16 21.89 30.19
C ALA A 129 -9.82 20.52 30.07
N ARG A 130 -9.45 19.78 29.02
CA ARG A 130 -9.97 18.42 28.72
C ARG A 130 -8.96 17.34 29.03
N ASN A 131 -7.71 17.70 29.30
CA ASN A 131 -6.57 16.81 29.50
C ASN A 131 -6.38 15.80 28.30
N ILE A 132 -6.49 16.33 27.08
CA ILE A 132 -6.29 15.58 25.83
C ILE A 132 -5.47 16.41 24.84
N SER A 133 -4.81 15.72 23.92
CA SER A 133 -4.21 16.34 22.75
C SER A 133 -5.25 16.51 21.65
N GLU A 134 -5.32 17.70 21.09
CA GLU A 134 -6.24 18.06 20.03
C GLU A 134 -5.47 18.46 18.77
N GLN A 135 -6.09 18.25 17.62
CA GLN A 135 -5.58 18.71 16.34
C GLN A 135 -5.48 20.24 16.33
N TYR A 136 -4.34 20.76 15.92
CA TYR A 136 -4.24 22.17 15.55
C TYR A 136 -4.49 22.35 14.05
N TRP A 137 -5.53 23.10 13.73
CA TRP A 137 -5.88 23.41 12.36
C TRP A 137 -6.51 24.80 12.29
N PRO A 138 -5.84 25.81 11.67
CA PRO A 138 -6.31 27.20 11.70
C PRO A 138 -7.47 27.48 10.74
N ILE A 139 -7.78 26.53 9.85
CA ILE A 139 -8.88 26.70 8.91
C ILE A 139 -10.18 26.41 9.62
N SER A 140 -11.08 27.40 9.61
CA SER A 140 -12.38 27.26 10.26
C SER A 140 -13.24 26.17 9.63
N GLU A 141 -14.03 25.53 10.47
CA GLU A 141 -15.04 24.57 10.07
C GLU A 141 -16.02 25.17 9.05
N GLY A 142 -16.10 24.57 7.89
CA GLY A 142 -17.00 24.96 6.82
C GLY A 142 -17.35 23.75 5.97
N THR A 143 -18.07 23.97 4.88
CA THR A 143 -18.51 22.92 3.95
C THR A 143 -17.37 22.03 3.43
N TYR A 144 -16.14 22.48 3.57
CA TYR A 144 -14.92 21.79 3.14
C TYR A 144 -13.97 21.55 4.31
N ALA A 145 -14.49 21.04 5.43
CA ALA A 145 -13.68 20.71 6.60
C ALA A 145 -12.61 19.67 6.28
N SER A 146 -11.44 20.14 5.84
CA SER A 146 -10.23 19.32 5.79
C SER A 146 -9.59 19.28 7.16
N GLN A 147 -8.73 18.28 7.36
CA GLN A 147 -7.97 18.16 8.62
C GLN A 147 -6.52 18.54 8.37
N ASN A 148 -5.80 18.84 9.44
CA ASN A 148 -4.35 19.02 9.35
C ASN A 148 -3.72 17.81 8.68
N PRO A 149 -2.98 17.96 7.58
CA PRO A 149 -2.42 16.85 6.83
C PRO A 149 -1.44 16.00 7.66
N TYR A 150 -0.71 16.61 8.60
CA TYR A 150 0.17 15.88 9.53
C TYR A 150 -0.63 15.12 10.59
N TRP A 151 -1.73 15.69 11.11
CA TRP A 151 -2.62 14.96 11.99
C TRP A 151 -3.20 13.73 11.33
N THR A 152 -3.68 13.86 10.09
CA THR A 152 -4.17 12.74 9.30
C THR A 152 -3.10 11.68 9.11
N ALA A 153 -1.86 12.08 8.82
CA ALA A 153 -0.76 11.15 8.57
C ALA A 153 -0.26 10.44 9.84
N TYR A 154 -0.31 11.08 11.01
CA TYR A 154 0.33 10.56 12.22
C TYR A 154 -0.63 10.12 13.33
N ARG A 155 -1.87 10.61 13.34
CA ARG A 155 -2.86 10.27 14.38
C ARG A 155 -4.06 9.51 13.87
N ASN A 156 -4.44 9.74 12.62
CA ASN A 156 -5.49 8.94 11.97
C ASN A 156 -4.88 7.75 11.23
N VAL A 157 -4.13 6.94 11.96
CA VAL A 157 -3.41 5.80 11.42
C VAL A 157 -4.37 4.68 11.09
N ALA A 158 -4.31 4.16 9.87
CA ALA A 158 -5.10 3.05 9.38
C ALA A 158 -4.19 1.90 8.93
N PRO A 159 -3.64 1.11 9.86
CA PRO A 159 -2.85 -0.07 9.49
C PRO A 159 -3.75 -1.18 8.97
N SER A 160 -3.29 -1.88 7.95
CA SER A 160 -3.96 -3.05 7.41
C SER A 160 -2.95 -4.18 7.25
N GLU A 161 -3.29 -5.38 7.71
CA GLU A 161 -2.50 -6.58 7.52
C GLU A 161 -3.33 -7.64 6.81
N LYS A 162 -2.77 -8.23 5.76
CA LYS A 162 -3.40 -9.28 4.98
C LYS A 162 -2.46 -10.46 4.84
N SER A 163 -2.96 -11.64 5.18
CA SER A 163 -2.29 -12.91 4.94
C SER A 163 -3.14 -13.75 3.98
N ARG A 164 -2.53 -14.20 2.89
CA ARG A 164 -3.21 -15.01 1.88
C ARG A 164 -2.42 -16.27 1.61
N TYR A 165 -3.12 -17.40 1.70
CA TYR A 165 -2.62 -18.71 1.33
C TYR A 165 -3.34 -19.17 0.08
N MET A 166 -2.61 -19.70 -0.88
CA MET A 166 -3.19 -20.25 -2.10
C MET A 166 -2.57 -21.62 -2.37
N PHE A 167 -3.42 -22.60 -2.64
CA PHE A 167 -3.01 -23.93 -3.00
C PHE A 167 -3.66 -24.34 -4.31
N ASN A 168 -2.90 -25.00 -5.16
CA ASN A 168 -3.41 -25.58 -6.38
C ASN A 168 -2.89 -27.00 -6.59
N VAL A 169 -3.77 -27.87 -7.01
CA VAL A 169 -3.48 -29.23 -7.43
C VAL A 169 -4.11 -29.45 -8.80
N GLY A 170 -3.30 -29.86 -9.75
CA GLY A 170 -3.73 -30.21 -11.09
C GLY A 170 -3.32 -31.64 -11.42
N LEU A 171 -4.20 -32.42 -11.97
CA LEU A 171 -3.92 -33.76 -12.50
C LEU A 171 -4.37 -33.81 -13.94
N THR A 172 -3.47 -34.18 -14.81
CA THR A 172 -3.74 -34.39 -16.25
C THR A 172 -3.36 -35.79 -16.62
N TYR A 173 -4.31 -36.55 -17.19
CA TYR A 173 -4.08 -37.88 -17.66
C TYR A 173 -4.31 -38.01 -19.17
N LYS A 174 -3.30 -38.47 -19.87
CA LYS A 174 -3.33 -38.74 -21.31
C LYS A 174 -3.86 -40.14 -21.57
N ILE A 175 -5.12 -40.24 -21.95
CA ILE A 175 -5.79 -41.50 -22.23
C ILE A 175 -5.31 -42.05 -23.59
N PHE A 176 -5.38 -41.19 -24.62
CA PHE A 176 -4.91 -41.44 -25.97
C PHE A 176 -4.09 -40.24 -26.45
N ASP A 177 -3.38 -40.36 -27.54
CA ASP A 177 -2.58 -39.29 -28.13
C ASP A 177 -3.44 -38.07 -28.51
N TRP A 178 -4.70 -38.26 -28.76
CA TRP A 178 -5.69 -37.25 -29.13
C TRP A 178 -6.63 -36.85 -27.98
N LEU A 179 -6.57 -37.53 -26.80
CA LEU A 179 -7.48 -37.28 -25.68
C LEU A 179 -6.74 -37.16 -24.36
N ASN A 180 -6.85 -35.98 -23.73
CA ASN A 180 -6.40 -35.73 -22.37
C ASN A 180 -7.59 -35.39 -21.46
N VAL A 181 -7.57 -35.88 -20.24
CA VAL A 181 -8.52 -35.48 -19.18
C VAL A 181 -7.76 -34.77 -18.06
N ALA A 182 -8.26 -33.62 -17.66
CA ALA A 182 -7.63 -32.83 -16.60
C ALA A 182 -8.63 -32.45 -15.51
N ALA A 183 -8.20 -32.58 -14.25
CA ALA A 183 -8.90 -32.07 -13.08
C ALA A 183 -8.01 -31.05 -12.36
N ARG A 184 -8.58 -29.93 -11.92
CA ARG A 184 -7.86 -28.90 -11.18
C ARG A 184 -8.66 -28.43 -9.98
N TYR A 185 -7.98 -28.36 -8.85
CA TYR A 185 -8.53 -27.78 -7.61
C TYR A 185 -7.68 -26.59 -7.21
N ARG A 186 -8.33 -25.51 -6.80
CA ARG A 186 -7.68 -24.29 -6.28
C ARG A 186 -8.43 -23.82 -5.05
N MET A 187 -7.68 -23.44 -4.05
CA MET A 187 -8.19 -22.87 -2.80
C MET A 187 -7.39 -21.59 -2.48
#